data_034accfde1f83198ed11f859b1bc51a3
#
_entry.id   034accfde1f83198ed11f859b1bc51a3
#
_cell.length_a   1.000
_cell.length_b   1.000
_cell.length_c   1.000
_cell.angle_alpha   90.00
_cell.angle_beta   90.00
_cell.angle_gamma   90.00
#
_symmetry.space_group_name_H-M   'P 1'
#
loop_
_entity.id
_entity.type
_entity.pdbx_description
1 polymer ?
#
loop_
_entity_poly.entity_id
_entity_poly.type
_entity_poly.pdbx_seq_one_letter_code
_entity_poly.pdbx_strand_id
1 'polypeptide(L)'
;MKSASPRGCARGLAVGVLLAACVVDVLYAGSDGTSVLPTASPVWPTLVVLLVGLAAVPWPRERRPEWLTPQVRTGVPAALSALFSLGSLVTMKANVFGPGEVVILLCLLFVAVRHCPPRWAWGCGALDAGALLLLPVRDLGPSDTAALGLVVAGLVLIGVVAGLAVYLRTLDYRRGLAVSETRRSERVAIAADLHDFVAHHVTGILVQTQVARMMAQTRPQELDPVLAGIERAATEALASMRRTVGVLRDAGDEAADRRPVGDLAGIAELTDGFASPVQRVTLRRESAVSDALPHEVQAAAFRVVQEALTNVRRHAADATCIEVRLRDDAGCLEVSVADDGRGGTQLPAAAHGGGFGLVGLKERVTALGGELRAGPRDGAGWEVRAVFPAGRS
;
A
#
# COMPACT_ATOMS: atom_id res chain seq x y z
N MET A 1 -27.33 5.81 9.07
CA MET A 1 -27.15 6.64 7.88
C MET A 1 -25.63 6.84 7.69
N LYS A 2 -25.02 6.17 6.67
CA LYS A 2 -23.59 6.37 6.36
C LYS A 2 -23.45 7.77 5.77
N SER A 3 -22.73 8.65 6.43
CA SER A 3 -22.40 9.98 5.93
C SER A 3 -21.64 9.80 4.59
N ALA A 4 -22.26 10.27 3.50
CA ALA A 4 -21.61 10.25 2.20
C ALA A 4 -20.33 11.10 2.27
N SER A 5 -19.18 10.50 2.01
CA SER A 5 -17.92 11.24 2.02
C SER A 5 -17.98 12.33 0.94
N PRO A 6 -17.47 13.55 1.18
CA PRO A 6 -17.51 14.64 0.19
C PRO A 6 -16.86 14.26 -1.14
N ARG A 7 -15.92 13.32 -1.13
CA ARG A 7 -15.30 12.74 -2.34
C ARG A 7 -16.27 11.87 -3.16
N GLY A 8 -17.19 11.15 -2.49
CA GLY A 8 -18.22 10.34 -3.14
C GLY A 8 -19.25 11.21 -3.86
N CYS A 9 -19.72 12.30 -3.22
CA CYS A 9 -20.66 13.23 -3.83
C CYS A 9 -20.09 13.96 -5.04
N ALA A 10 -18.83 14.44 -4.97
CA ALA A 10 -18.17 15.11 -6.09
C ALA A 10 -17.98 14.16 -7.30
N ARG A 11 -17.66 12.88 -7.04
CA ARG A 11 -17.54 11.88 -8.09
C ARG A 11 -18.87 11.54 -8.72
N GLY A 12 -19.93 11.41 -7.94
CA GLY A 12 -21.29 11.18 -8.45
C GLY A 12 -21.77 12.33 -9.33
N LEU A 13 -21.53 13.56 -8.94
CA LEU A 13 -21.88 14.76 -9.71
C LEU A 13 -21.10 14.83 -11.05
N ALA A 14 -19.79 14.56 -11.04
CA ALA A 14 -18.97 14.52 -12.25
C ALA A 14 -19.45 13.45 -13.25
N VAL A 15 -19.81 12.25 -12.76
CA VAL A 15 -20.37 11.18 -13.61
C VAL A 15 -21.75 11.58 -14.14
N GLY A 16 -22.59 12.22 -13.33
CA GLY A 16 -23.90 12.72 -13.75
C GLY A 16 -23.80 13.74 -14.86
N VAL A 17 -22.89 14.72 -14.76
CA VAL A 17 -22.65 15.73 -15.81
C VAL A 17 -22.12 15.06 -17.08
N LEU A 18 -21.23 14.10 -16.99
CA LEU A 18 -20.71 13.36 -18.12
C LEU A 18 -21.82 12.57 -18.85
N LEU A 19 -22.68 11.89 -18.10
CA LEU A 19 -23.82 11.16 -18.66
C LEU A 19 -24.81 12.11 -19.34
N ALA A 20 -25.12 13.23 -18.70
CA ALA A 20 -26.01 14.24 -19.30
C ALA A 20 -25.45 14.79 -20.64
N ALA A 21 -24.13 15.06 -20.68
CA ALA A 21 -23.47 15.49 -21.90
C ALA A 21 -23.54 14.42 -23.01
N CYS A 22 -23.34 13.13 -22.67
CA CYS A 22 -23.50 12.04 -23.64
C CYS A 22 -24.92 11.87 -24.14
N VAL A 23 -25.95 12.11 -23.31
CA VAL A 23 -27.36 12.08 -23.72
C VAL A 23 -27.63 13.19 -24.71
N VAL A 24 -27.08 14.38 -24.52
CA VAL A 24 -27.19 15.49 -25.47
C VAL A 24 -26.62 15.10 -26.84
N ASP A 25 -25.42 14.44 -26.85
CA ASP A 25 -24.82 13.98 -28.12
C ASP A 25 -25.71 13.00 -28.87
N VAL A 26 -26.33 12.05 -28.15
CA VAL A 26 -27.25 11.07 -28.77
C VAL A 26 -28.51 11.75 -29.33
N LEU A 27 -29.04 12.71 -28.58
CA LEU A 27 -30.23 13.48 -29.05
C LEU A 27 -29.91 14.32 -30.29
N TYR A 28 -28.73 14.96 -30.31
CA TYR A 28 -28.27 15.73 -31.48
C TYR A 28 -28.07 14.83 -32.69
N ALA A 29 -27.38 13.71 -32.54
CA ALA A 29 -27.16 12.74 -33.62
C ALA A 29 -28.49 12.15 -34.17
N GLY A 30 -29.52 12.06 -33.31
CA GLY A 30 -30.84 11.57 -33.69
C GLY A 30 -31.72 12.64 -34.39
N SER A 31 -31.48 13.94 -34.11
CA SER A 31 -32.31 15.03 -34.67
C SER A 31 -31.99 15.35 -36.13
N ASP A 32 -30.78 15.09 -36.61
CA ASP A 32 -30.39 15.29 -38.01
C ASP A 32 -31.09 14.32 -39.00
N GLY A 33 -31.73 13.25 -38.49
CA GLY A 33 -32.51 12.29 -39.29
C GLY A 33 -33.86 12.80 -39.80
N THR A 34 -34.28 14.04 -39.46
CA THR A 34 -35.56 14.64 -39.91
C THR A 34 -35.45 15.40 -41.22
N SER A 35 -34.25 15.54 -41.82
CA SER A 35 -34.10 16.08 -43.18
C SER A 35 -34.53 15.03 -44.21
N VAL A 36 -35.43 15.46 -45.16
CA VAL A 36 -36.10 14.65 -46.20
C VAL A 36 -35.14 13.99 -47.23
N LEU A 37 -33.84 14.08 -47.03
CA LEU A 37 -32.82 13.48 -47.90
C LEU A 37 -32.22 12.21 -47.23
N PRO A 38 -32.05 11.08 -47.96
CA PRO A 38 -31.57 9.81 -47.41
C PRO A 38 -30.04 9.78 -47.16
N THR A 39 -29.48 10.87 -46.68
CA THR A 39 -28.04 11.00 -46.38
C THR A 39 -27.73 10.99 -44.87
N ALA A 40 -28.69 10.51 -44.06
CA ALA A 40 -28.48 10.39 -42.60
C ALA A 40 -27.23 9.55 -42.31
N SER A 41 -26.22 10.19 -41.74
CA SER A 41 -25.04 9.49 -41.25
C SER A 41 -25.45 8.52 -40.12
N PRO A 42 -24.91 7.30 -40.10
CA PRO A 42 -25.30 6.32 -39.08
C PRO A 42 -24.91 6.81 -37.70
N VAL A 43 -25.85 6.81 -36.76
CA VAL A 43 -25.63 7.23 -35.33
C VAL A 43 -24.70 6.27 -34.58
N TRP A 44 -24.56 5.01 -35.05
CA TRP A 44 -23.81 3.98 -34.36
C TRP A 44 -22.32 4.28 -34.10
N PRO A 45 -21.55 4.99 -34.96
CA PRO A 45 -20.16 5.27 -34.67
C PRO A 45 -20.02 6.25 -33.50
N THR A 46 -20.87 7.25 -33.41
CA THR A 46 -20.92 8.17 -32.26
C THR A 46 -21.23 7.43 -30.98
N LEU A 47 -22.20 6.51 -31.00
CA LEU A 47 -22.52 5.66 -29.84
C LEU A 47 -21.35 4.81 -29.41
N VAL A 48 -20.60 4.21 -30.33
CA VAL A 48 -19.42 3.40 -30.01
C VAL A 48 -18.34 4.26 -29.33
N VAL A 49 -18.02 5.43 -29.88
CA VAL A 49 -17.04 6.35 -29.30
C VAL A 49 -17.44 6.79 -27.89
N LEU A 50 -18.70 7.16 -27.68
CA LEU A 50 -19.23 7.56 -26.38
C LEU A 50 -19.19 6.42 -25.36
N LEU A 51 -19.61 5.19 -25.74
CA LEU A 51 -19.61 4.04 -24.85
C LEU A 51 -18.21 3.64 -24.43
N VAL A 52 -17.26 3.58 -25.37
CA VAL A 52 -15.85 3.23 -25.07
C VAL A 52 -15.22 4.33 -24.20
N GLY A 53 -15.47 5.59 -24.51
CA GLY A 53 -14.99 6.72 -23.71
C GLY A 53 -15.58 6.74 -22.30
N LEU A 54 -16.90 6.54 -22.20
CA LEU A 54 -17.60 6.49 -20.91
C LEU A 54 -17.12 5.30 -20.05
N ALA A 55 -16.87 4.14 -20.66
CA ALA A 55 -16.28 3.01 -19.94
C ALA A 55 -14.87 3.31 -19.44
N ALA A 56 -14.09 4.09 -20.17
CA ALA A 56 -12.72 4.43 -19.83
C ALA A 56 -12.59 5.42 -18.66
N VAL A 57 -13.49 6.42 -18.53
CA VAL A 57 -13.37 7.53 -17.58
C VAL A 57 -13.66 7.13 -16.11
N PRO A 58 -14.80 6.50 -15.73
CA PRO A 58 -15.21 6.31 -14.34
C PRO A 58 -14.65 5.06 -13.67
N TRP A 59 -13.83 4.22 -14.34
CA TRP A 59 -13.43 2.92 -13.83
C TRP A 59 -12.64 3.00 -12.51
N PRO A 60 -13.13 2.37 -11.40
CA PRO A 60 -12.46 2.42 -10.09
C PRO A 60 -11.09 1.73 -10.10
N ARG A 61 -10.11 2.27 -9.40
CA ARG A 61 -8.76 1.68 -9.30
C ARG A 61 -8.75 0.25 -8.74
N GLU A 62 -9.61 -0.02 -7.77
CA GLU A 62 -9.69 -1.29 -7.03
C GLU A 62 -10.22 -2.47 -7.86
N ARG A 63 -10.97 -2.18 -8.94
CA ARG A 63 -11.60 -3.20 -9.82
C ARG A 63 -11.02 -3.19 -11.23
N ARG A 64 -9.84 -2.62 -11.43
CA ARG A 64 -9.22 -2.56 -12.77
C ARG A 64 -8.57 -3.87 -13.12
N PRO A 65 -8.90 -4.46 -14.28
CA PRO A 65 -8.11 -5.55 -14.84
C PRO A 65 -6.69 -5.06 -15.18
N GLU A 66 -5.70 -5.92 -15.05
CA GLU A 66 -4.27 -5.58 -15.27
C GLU A 66 -3.97 -5.05 -16.68
N TRP A 67 -4.70 -5.52 -17.69
CA TRP A 67 -4.55 -5.06 -19.08
C TRP A 67 -5.03 -3.63 -19.31
N LEU A 68 -5.92 -3.07 -18.45
CA LEU A 68 -6.43 -1.71 -18.56
C LEU A 68 -5.43 -0.70 -17.98
N THR A 69 -4.25 -0.65 -18.57
CA THR A 69 -3.23 0.34 -18.22
C THR A 69 -3.71 1.78 -18.54
N PRO A 70 -3.13 2.82 -17.89
CA PRO A 70 -3.49 4.21 -18.21
C PRO A 70 -3.34 4.54 -19.69
N GLN A 71 -2.38 3.95 -20.39
CA GLN A 71 -2.13 4.16 -21.82
C GLN A 71 -3.25 3.59 -22.69
N VAL A 72 -3.66 2.35 -22.42
CA VAL A 72 -4.77 1.71 -23.16
C VAL A 72 -6.07 2.46 -22.91
N ARG A 73 -6.29 2.87 -21.68
CA ARG A 73 -7.47 3.60 -21.23
C ARG A 73 -7.66 4.94 -21.94
N THR A 74 -6.57 5.69 -22.17
CA THR A 74 -6.62 6.99 -22.86
C THR A 74 -6.47 6.83 -24.37
N GLY A 75 -5.57 6.00 -24.83
CA GLY A 75 -5.24 5.87 -26.25
C GLY A 75 -6.33 5.23 -27.10
N VAL A 76 -7.03 4.21 -26.58
CA VAL A 76 -8.04 3.49 -27.38
C VAL A 76 -9.26 4.39 -27.72
N PRO A 77 -9.91 5.09 -26.77
CA PRO A 77 -11.03 5.96 -27.12
C PRO A 77 -10.60 7.12 -28.01
N ALA A 78 -9.44 7.74 -27.75
CA ALA A 78 -8.93 8.84 -28.55
C ALA A 78 -8.61 8.39 -30.00
N ALA A 79 -8.00 7.22 -30.17
CA ALA A 79 -7.75 6.65 -31.49
C ALA A 79 -9.05 6.37 -32.24
N LEU A 80 -10.07 5.82 -31.58
CA LEU A 80 -11.40 5.59 -32.19
C LEU A 80 -12.04 6.89 -32.64
N SER A 81 -12.03 7.94 -31.79
CA SER A 81 -12.57 9.26 -32.14
C SER A 81 -11.81 9.90 -33.31
N ALA A 82 -10.47 9.83 -33.31
CA ALA A 82 -9.62 10.34 -34.39
C ALA A 82 -9.85 9.59 -35.69
N LEU A 83 -9.92 8.25 -35.67
CA LEU A 83 -10.22 7.44 -36.87
C LEU A 83 -11.59 7.71 -37.42
N PHE A 84 -12.60 7.86 -36.57
CA PHE A 84 -13.94 8.23 -36.99
C PHE A 84 -13.97 9.63 -37.64
N SER A 85 -13.30 10.62 -37.03
CA SER A 85 -13.21 11.96 -37.58
C SER A 85 -12.49 11.98 -38.93
N LEU A 86 -11.39 11.24 -39.07
CA LEU A 86 -10.64 11.11 -40.30
C LEU A 86 -11.46 10.43 -41.41
N GLY A 87 -12.19 9.35 -41.05
CA GLY A 87 -13.11 8.67 -41.96
C GLY A 87 -14.22 9.56 -42.46
N SER A 88 -14.77 10.43 -41.62
CA SER A 88 -15.75 11.46 -42.01
C SER A 88 -15.19 12.44 -43.03
N LEU A 89 -13.97 12.92 -42.79
CA LEU A 89 -13.30 13.83 -43.73
C LEU A 89 -13.02 13.18 -45.10
N VAL A 90 -12.60 11.93 -45.13
CA VAL A 90 -12.35 11.19 -46.39
C VAL A 90 -13.64 10.92 -47.13
N THR A 91 -14.72 10.60 -46.45
CA THR A 91 -16.03 10.31 -47.05
C THR A 91 -16.84 11.57 -47.38
N MET A 92 -16.34 12.76 -47.03
CA MET A 92 -16.99 14.05 -47.18
C MET A 92 -18.41 14.09 -46.56
N LYS A 93 -18.62 13.30 -45.50
CA LYS A 93 -19.88 13.29 -44.76
C LYS A 93 -19.70 14.08 -43.47
N ALA A 94 -20.45 15.15 -43.31
CA ALA A 94 -20.51 15.86 -42.04
C ALA A 94 -21.12 14.94 -40.99
N ASN A 95 -20.45 14.86 -39.83
CA ASN A 95 -20.92 14.11 -38.68
C ASN A 95 -20.83 15.01 -37.44
N VAL A 96 -21.98 15.31 -36.88
CA VAL A 96 -22.12 16.19 -35.73
C VAL A 96 -21.34 15.63 -34.56
N PHE A 97 -20.63 16.50 -33.83
CA PHE A 97 -20.04 16.20 -32.53
C PHE A 97 -20.82 16.93 -31.44
N GLY A 98 -20.83 16.38 -30.25
CA GLY A 98 -21.51 16.99 -29.11
C GLY A 98 -20.61 17.20 -27.89
N PRO A 99 -21.16 17.80 -26.82
CA PRO A 99 -20.44 18.12 -25.61
C PRO A 99 -19.92 16.88 -24.88
N GLY A 100 -20.55 15.71 -25.04
CA GLY A 100 -20.13 14.46 -24.39
C GLY A 100 -18.80 13.96 -24.90
N GLU A 101 -18.58 13.93 -26.21
CA GLU A 101 -17.33 13.53 -26.83
C GLU A 101 -16.20 14.49 -26.43
N VAL A 102 -16.46 15.80 -26.42
CA VAL A 102 -15.50 16.82 -25.95
C VAL A 102 -15.08 16.59 -24.49
N VAL A 103 -16.06 16.40 -23.59
CA VAL A 103 -15.78 16.19 -22.16
C VAL A 103 -15.03 14.89 -21.93
N ILE A 104 -15.37 13.81 -22.65
CA ILE A 104 -14.66 12.53 -22.58
C ILE A 104 -13.19 12.74 -22.95
N LEU A 105 -12.89 13.34 -24.09
CA LEU A 105 -11.51 13.56 -24.56
C LEU A 105 -10.72 14.47 -23.61
N LEU A 106 -11.33 15.52 -23.04
CA LEU A 106 -10.68 16.35 -22.02
C LEU A 106 -10.40 15.57 -20.73
N CYS A 107 -11.31 14.70 -20.29
CA CYS A 107 -11.08 13.82 -19.16
C CYS A 107 -9.95 12.81 -19.43
N LEU A 108 -9.89 12.25 -20.64
CA LEU A 108 -8.84 11.32 -21.04
C LEU A 108 -7.48 12.02 -21.15
N LEU A 109 -7.43 13.24 -21.73
CA LEU A 109 -6.25 14.09 -21.74
C LEU A 109 -5.74 14.37 -20.33
N PHE A 110 -6.62 14.72 -19.39
CA PHE A 110 -6.27 14.92 -18.00
C PHE A 110 -5.66 13.64 -17.39
N VAL A 111 -6.26 12.48 -17.64
CA VAL A 111 -5.75 11.18 -17.16
C VAL A 111 -4.40 10.83 -17.80
N ALA A 112 -4.24 11.07 -19.11
CA ALA A 112 -3.01 10.83 -19.85
C ALA A 112 -1.83 11.63 -19.25
N VAL A 113 -2.00 12.93 -19.09
CA VAL A 113 -0.94 13.82 -18.55
C VAL A 113 -0.64 13.54 -17.08
N ARG A 114 -1.67 13.26 -16.27
CA ARG A 114 -1.48 13.07 -14.82
C ARG A 114 -0.98 11.68 -14.42
N HIS A 115 -1.45 10.60 -15.07
CA HIS A 115 -1.26 9.24 -14.59
C HIS A 115 -0.40 8.34 -15.51
N CYS A 116 -0.21 8.72 -16.78
CA CYS A 116 0.67 7.93 -17.65
C CYS A 116 2.15 8.12 -17.27
N PRO A 117 2.99 7.08 -17.48
CA PRO A 117 4.43 7.21 -17.38
C PRO A 117 4.94 8.33 -18.30
N PRO A 118 6.01 9.07 -17.94
CA PRO A 118 6.47 10.25 -18.70
C PRO A 118 6.70 9.98 -20.19
N ARG A 119 7.24 8.81 -20.53
CA ARG A 119 7.49 8.38 -21.93
C ARG A 119 6.23 8.23 -22.78
N TRP A 120 5.09 7.88 -22.16
CA TRP A 120 3.82 7.66 -22.85
C TRP A 120 2.85 8.86 -22.74
N ALA A 121 3.06 9.71 -21.73
CA ALA A 121 2.18 10.84 -21.46
C ALA A 121 2.09 11.81 -22.64
N TRP A 122 3.20 12.06 -23.33
CA TRP A 122 3.23 12.92 -24.52
C TRP A 122 2.47 12.30 -25.68
N GLY A 123 2.69 11.01 -25.97
CA GLY A 123 2.01 10.34 -27.08
C GLY A 123 0.50 10.22 -26.87
N CYS A 124 0.07 9.78 -25.68
CA CYS A 124 -1.36 9.69 -25.33
C CYS A 124 -1.99 11.09 -25.30
N GLY A 125 -1.33 12.08 -24.68
CA GLY A 125 -1.84 13.45 -24.63
C GLY A 125 -1.96 14.11 -26.00
N ALA A 126 -0.98 13.89 -26.88
CA ALA A 126 -1.03 14.38 -28.26
C ALA A 126 -2.16 13.72 -29.07
N LEU A 127 -2.41 12.43 -28.86
CA LEU A 127 -3.50 11.70 -29.50
C LEU A 127 -4.87 12.23 -29.03
N ASP A 128 -5.07 12.41 -27.73
CA ASP A 128 -6.31 12.98 -27.16
C ASP A 128 -6.53 14.42 -27.64
N ALA A 129 -5.48 15.25 -27.64
CA ALA A 129 -5.54 16.62 -28.13
C ALA A 129 -5.85 16.68 -29.64
N GLY A 130 -5.19 15.84 -30.44
CA GLY A 130 -5.42 15.74 -31.88
C GLY A 130 -6.85 15.29 -32.21
N ALA A 131 -7.36 14.28 -31.49
CA ALA A 131 -8.75 13.84 -31.62
C ALA A 131 -9.73 14.99 -31.33
N LEU A 132 -9.51 15.74 -30.26
CA LEU A 132 -10.34 16.89 -29.88
C LEU A 132 -10.35 17.98 -30.95
N LEU A 133 -9.20 18.31 -31.55
CA LEU A 133 -9.10 19.35 -32.58
C LEU A 133 -9.68 18.94 -33.93
N LEU A 134 -9.85 17.64 -34.18
CA LEU A 134 -10.49 17.11 -35.36
C LEU A 134 -12.04 17.20 -35.32
N LEU A 135 -12.65 17.33 -34.11
CA LEU A 135 -14.10 17.35 -33.96
C LEU A 135 -14.79 18.48 -34.74
N PRO A 136 -14.38 19.77 -34.61
CA PRO A 136 -15.01 20.86 -35.37
C PRO A 136 -14.83 20.73 -36.87
N VAL A 137 -13.68 20.22 -37.32
CA VAL A 137 -13.37 20.03 -38.73
C VAL A 137 -14.21 18.90 -39.34
N ARG A 138 -14.53 17.87 -38.52
CA ARG A 138 -15.42 16.76 -38.92
C ARG A 138 -16.86 17.24 -39.22
N ASP A 139 -17.33 18.18 -38.44
CA ASP A 139 -18.72 18.68 -38.52
C ASP A 139 -18.88 19.79 -39.57
N LEU A 140 -18.09 20.84 -39.48
CA LEU A 140 -18.24 22.05 -40.29
C LEU A 140 -17.36 22.05 -41.56
N GLY A 141 -16.38 21.15 -41.63
CA GLY A 141 -15.40 21.13 -42.71
C GLY A 141 -14.20 22.05 -42.47
N PRO A 142 -13.07 21.83 -43.21
CA PRO A 142 -11.81 22.52 -42.98
C PRO A 142 -11.77 23.99 -43.40
N SER A 143 -12.70 24.43 -44.29
CA SER A 143 -12.77 25.79 -44.83
C SER A 143 -13.73 26.71 -44.10
N ASP A 144 -14.45 26.20 -43.07
CA ASP A 144 -15.42 27.00 -42.34
C ASP A 144 -14.73 27.84 -41.24
N THR A 145 -15.03 29.14 -41.21
CA THR A 145 -14.48 30.07 -40.20
C THR A 145 -14.95 29.75 -38.78
N ALA A 146 -16.15 29.17 -38.62
CA ALA A 146 -16.67 28.70 -37.33
C ALA A 146 -15.85 27.49 -36.80
N ALA A 147 -15.45 26.57 -37.71
CA ALA A 147 -14.58 25.48 -37.36
C ALA A 147 -13.22 25.98 -36.79
N LEU A 148 -12.64 27.01 -37.44
CA LEU A 148 -11.41 27.62 -36.94
C LEU A 148 -11.59 28.23 -35.54
N GLY A 149 -12.69 28.92 -35.29
CA GLY A 149 -13.00 29.45 -33.94
C GLY A 149 -13.09 28.36 -32.86
N LEU A 150 -13.76 27.24 -33.19
CA LEU A 150 -13.88 26.10 -32.28
C LEU A 150 -12.53 25.37 -32.06
N VAL A 151 -11.68 25.30 -33.10
CA VAL A 151 -10.30 24.75 -32.94
C VAL A 151 -9.49 25.63 -32.00
N VAL A 152 -9.56 26.96 -32.13
CA VAL A 152 -8.87 27.88 -31.20
C VAL A 152 -9.39 27.71 -29.77
N ALA A 153 -10.69 27.61 -29.58
CA ALA A 153 -11.30 27.35 -28.29
C ALA A 153 -10.83 25.99 -27.73
N GLY A 154 -10.75 24.95 -28.57
CA GLY A 154 -10.23 23.64 -28.24
C GLY A 154 -8.77 23.70 -27.76
N LEU A 155 -7.89 24.45 -28.43
CA LEU A 155 -6.50 24.67 -28.02
C LEU A 155 -6.41 25.31 -26.64
N VAL A 156 -7.25 26.30 -26.35
CA VAL A 156 -7.30 26.94 -25.04
C VAL A 156 -7.72 25.91 -23.96
N LEU A 157 -8.76 25.12 -24.21
CA LEU A 157 -9.23 24.08 -23.29
C LEU A 157 -8.16 23.00 -23.05
N ILE A 158 -7.48 22.54 -24.11
CA ILE A 158 -6.35 21.61 -24.02
C ILE A 158 -5.25 22.20 -23.12
N GLY A 159 -4.89 23.45 -23.34
CA GLY A 159 -3.86 24.15 -22.53
C GLY A 159 -4.24 24.22 -21.05
N VAL A 160 -5.49 24.59 -20.75
CA VAL A 160 -6.01 24.68 -19.38
C VAL A 160 -6.01 23.30 -18.70
N VAL A 161 -6.56 22.28 -19.37
CA VAL A 161 -6.67 20.93 -18.80
C VAL A 161 -5.30 20.27 -18.64
N ALA A 162 -4.42 20.38 -19.64
CA ALA A 162 -3.06 19.86 -19.55
C ALA A 162 -2.25 20.60 -18.49
N GLY A 163 -2.33 21.93 -18.42
CA GLY A 163 -1.69 22.73 -17.40
C GLY A 163 -2.13 22.38 -15.99
N LEU A 164 -3.45 22.21 -15.77
CA LEU A 164 -3.99 21.75 -14.49
C LEU A 164 -3.49 20.34 -14.14
N ALA A 165 -3.46 19.41 -15.10
CA ALA A 165 -2.99 18.05 -14.88
C ALA A 165 -1.49 18.02 -14.50
N VAL A 166 -0.65 18.80 -15.18
CA VAL A 166 0.78 18.96 -14.85
C VAL A 166 0.94 19.58 -13.47
N TYR A 167 0.21 20.65 -13.17
CA TYR A 167 0.26 21.31 -11.87
C TYR A 167 -0.07 20.35 -10.71
N LEU A 168 -1.16 19.60 -10.84
CA LEU A 168 -1.54 18.61 -9.83
C LEU A 168 -0.52 17.45 -9.72
N ARG A 169 0.06 17.01 -10.84
CA ARG A 169 1.13 16.01 -10.86
C ARG A 169 2.37 16.50 -10.10
N THR A 170 2.77 17.75 -10.32
CA THR A 170 3.93 18.35 -9.62
C THR A 170 3.66 18.55 -8.14
N LEU A 171 2.44 18.91 -7.77
CA LEU A 171 2.03 19.00 -6.35
C LEU A 171 2.12 17.64 -5.66
N ASP A 172 1.62 16.58 -6.27
CA ASP A 172 1.70 15.23 -5.70
C ASP A 172 3.15 14.77 -5.55
N TYR A 173 4.00 15.07 -6.54
CA TYR A 173 5.44 14.79 -6.47
C TYR A 173 6.12 15.57 -5.34
N ARG A 174 5.87 16.89 -5.23
CA ARG A 174 6.41 17.72 -4.14
C ARG A 174 5.96 17.26 -2.76
N ARG A 175 4.69 16.86 -2.61
CA ARG A 175 4.18 16.29 -1.36
C ARG A 175 4.91 15.01 -0.98
N GLY A 176 5.14 14.12 -1.95
CA GLY A 176 5.91 12.90 -1.74
C GLY A 176 7.35 13.19 -1.26
N LEU A 177 8.02 14.16 -1.88
CA LEU A 177 9.35 14.60 -1.46
C LEU A 177 9.35 15.19 -0.05
N ALA A 178 8.40 16.08 0.28
CA ALA A 178 8.30 16.69 1.60
C ALA A 178 8.10 15.65 2.71
N VAL A 179 7.22 14.66 2.48
CA VAL A 179 7.01 13.55 3.44
C VAL A 179 8.28 12.72 3.63
N SER A 180 9.01 12.43 2.54
CA SER A 180 10.27 11.67 2.64
C SER A 180 11.37 12.43 3.37
N GLU A 181 11.45 13.76 3.16
CA GLU A 181 12.41 14.63 3.85
C GLU A 181 12.10 14.77 5.34
N THR A 182 10.82 14.93 5.69
CA THR A 182 10.40 14.96 7.10
C THR A 182 10.78 13.66 7.81
N ARG A 183 10.49 12.50 7.20
CA ARG A 183 10.87 11.20 7.76
C ARG A 183 12.39 11.04 7.90
N ARG A 184 13.15 11.59 6.96
CA ARG A 184 14.62 11.56 7.04
C ARG A 184 15.14 12.44 8.17
N SER A 185 14.62 13.67 8.31
CA SER A 185 15.01 14.59 9.38
C SER A 185 14.66 14.05 10.76
N GLU A 186 13.48 13.44 10.92
CA GLU A 186 13.10 12.74 12.17
C GLU A 186 14.07 11.63 12.53
N ARG A 187 14.48 10.78 11.56
CA ARG A 187 15.46 9.72 11.80
C ARG A 187 16.81 10.26 12.25
N VAL A 188 17.27 11.35 11.62
CA VAL A 188 18.55 12.00 11.99
C VAL A 188 18.44 12.59 13.38
N ALA A 189 17.35 13.26 13.74
CA ALA A 189 17.12 13.80 15.07
C ALA A 189 17.13 12.72 16.14
N ILE A 190 16.38 11.62 15.93
CA ILE A 190 16.36 10.48 16.88
C ILE A 190 17.75 9.83 17.00
N ALA A 191 18.51 9.72 15.90
CA ALA A 191 19.87 9.17 15.95
C ALA A 191 20.83 10.07 16.76
N ALA A 192 20.68 11.41 16.66
CA ALA A 192 21.44 12.36 17.47
C ALA A 192 21.07 12.25 18.95
N ASP A 193 19.79 12.24 19.29
CA ASP A 193 19.30 12.08 20.68
C ASP A 193 19.79 10.75 21.29
N LEU A 194 19.78 9.66 20.49
CA LEU A 194 20.29 8.36 20.93
C LEU A 194 21.81 8.42 21.18
N HIS A 195 22.56 9.10 20.31
CA HIS A 195 23.99 9.25 20.47
C HIS A 195 24.34 10.01 21.76
N ASP A 196 23.66 11.12 22.01
CA ASP A 196 23.87 11.93 23.21
C ASP A 196 23.49 11.17 24.49
N PHE A 197 22.39 10.42 24.44
CA PHE A 197 21.97 9.56 25.53
C PHE A 197 23.02 8.48 25.85
N VAL A 198 23.53 7.79 24.81
CA VAL A 198 24.58 6.77 24.96
C VAL A 198 25.86 7.37 25.51
N ALA A 199 26.32 8.49 24.95
CA ALA A 199 27.54 9.18 25.37
C ALA A 199 27.48 9.58 26.85
N HIS A 200 26.32 10.11 27.31
CA HIS A 200 26.12 10.51 28.69
C HIS A 200 26.21 9.31 29.66
N HIS A 201 25.49 8.22 29.34
CA HIS A 201 25.46 7.03 30.20
C HIS A 201 26.83 6.28 30.24
N VAL A 202 27.48 6.14 29.08
CA VAL A 202 28.80 5.52 28.98
C VAL A 202 29.84 6.33 29.77
N THR A 203 29.79 7.66 29.66
CA THR A 203 30.69 8.55 30.45
C THR A 203 30.43 8.41 31.94
N GLY A 204 29.17 8.35 32.38
CA GLY A 204 28.81 8.12 33.77
C GLY A 204 29.33 6.78 34.31
N ILE A 205 29.17 5.69 33.54
CA ILE A 205 29.68 4.36 33.88
C ILE A 205 31.22 4.39 33.98
N LEU A 206 31.91 5.08 33.06
CA LEU A 206 33.39 5.19 33.07
C LEU A 206 33.86 5.88 34.34
N VAL A 207 33.26 7.01 34.74
CA VAL A 207 33.60 7.73 35.96
C VAL A 207 33.36 6.85 37.20
N GLN A 208 32.23 6.18 37.30
CA GLN A 208 31.92 5.27 38.42
C GLN A 208 32.91 4.10 38.48
N THR A 209 33.33 3.56 37.33
CA THR A 209 34.34 2.49 37.26
C THR A 209 35.72 2.98 37.77
N GLN A 210 36.10 4.24 37.45
CA GLN A 210 37.34 4.82 37.98
C GLN A 210 37.28 5.01 39.49
N VAL A 211 36.14 5.46 40.03
CA VAL A 211 35.92 5.56 41.47
C VAL A 211 35.99 4.18 42.13
N ALA A 212 35.33 3.17 41.59
CA ALA A 212 35.37 1.81 42.07
C ALA A 212 36.82 1.26 42.13
N ARG A 213 37.65 1.52 41.11
CA ARG A 213 39.07 1.12 41.09
C ARG A 213 39.91 1.81 42.18
N MET A 214 39.65 3.08 42.51
CA MET A 214 40.32 3.78 43.61
C MET A 214 39.87 3.22 44.95
N MET A 215 38.55 2.95 45.12
CA MET A 215 38.02 2.40 46.37
C MET A 215 38.49 0.97 46.64
N ALA A 216 38.69 0.17 45.60
CA ALA A 216 39.23 -1.19 45.73
C ALA A 216 40.57 -1.24 46.44
N GLN A 217 41.40 -0.20 46.36
CA GLN A 217 42.70 -0.09 47.02
C GLN A 217 42.64 0.53 48.42
N THR A 218 41.62 1.39 48.67
CA THR A 218 41.56 2.20 49.90
C THR A 218 40.45 1.77 50.85
N ARG A 219 39.29 1.33 50.32
CA ARG A 219 38.10 0.95 51.10
C ARG A 219 37.33 -0.20 50.47
N PRO A 220 37.89 -1.43 50.46
CA PRO A 220 37.29 -2.58 49.77
C PRO A 220 35.87 -2.93 50.28
N GLN A 221 35.55 -2.60 51.53
CA GLN A 221 34.21 -2.88 52.11
C GLN A 221 33.08 -2.02 51.57
N GLU A 222 33.38 -0.87 50.94
CA GLU A 222 32.42 0.05 50.33
C GLU A 222 32.32 -0.17 48.81
N LEU A 223 32.97 -1.19 48.24
CA LEU A 223 33.03 -1.42 46.79
C LEU A 223 31.71 -1.97 46.22
N ASP A 224 31.07 -2.91 46.92
CA ASP A 224 29.85 -3.57 46.46
C ASP A 224 28.70 -2.60 46.10
N PRO A 225 28.37 -1.56 46.93
CA PRO A 225 27.35 -0.59 46.56
C PRO A 225 27.65 0.19 45.26
N VAL A 226 28.94 0.48 45.00
CA VAL A 226 29.37 1.20 43.78
C VAL A 226 29.24 0.31 42.54
N LEU A 227 29.67 -0.94 42.64
CA LEU A 227 29.50 -1.92 41.56
C LEU A 227 28.03 -2.17 41.24
N ALA A 228 27.18 -2.34 42.25
CA ALA A 228 25.73 -2.46 42.09
C ALA A 228 25.10 -1.20 41.44
N GLY A 229 25.67 -0.01 41.70
CA GLY A 229 25.30 1.23 41.05
C GLY A 229 25.62 1.23 39.55
N ILE A 230 26.83 0.78 39.19
CA ILE A 230 27.27 0.66 37.78
C ILE A 230 26.38 -0.33 37.02
N GLU A 231 26.08 -1.48 37.60
CA GLU A 231 25.25 -2.51 36.99
C GLU A 231 23.84 -2.00 36.73
N ARG A 232 23.23 -1.27 37.69
CA ARG A 232 21.91 -0.65 37.51
C ARG A 232 21.93 0.39 36.40
N ALA A 233 22.91 1.29 36.38
CA ALA A 233 23.05 2.32 35.36
C ALA A 233 23.23 1.72 33.96
N ALA A 234 24.04 0.68 33.81
CA ALA A 234 24.24 -0.04 32.54
C ALA A 234 22.95 -0.73 32.06
N THR A 235 22.22 -1.37 32.98
CA THR A 235 20.96 -2.06 32.67
C THR A 235 19.87 -1.07 32.23
N GLU A 236 19.75 0.06 32.90
CA GLU A 236 18.80 1.11 32.57
C GLU A 236 19.12 1.75 31.22
N ALA A 237 20.39 2.03 30.93
CA ALA A 237 20.84 2.53 29.64
C ALA A 237 20.49 1.56 28.49
N LEU A 238 20.78 0.26 28.68
CA LEU A 238 20.46 -0.79 27.70
C LEU A 238 18.93 -0.91 27.47
N ALA A 239 18.13 -0.86 28.52
CA ALA A 239 16.68 -0.94 28.42
C ALA A 239 16.11 0.28 27.67
N SER A 240 16.62 1.49 27.93
CA SER A 240 16.21 2.71 27.24
C SER A 240 16.62 2.71 25.77
N MET A 241 17.86 2.29 25.43
CA MET A 241 18.28 2.12 24.04
C MET A 241 17.38 1.14 23.27
N ARG A 242 17.05 -0.01 23.86
CA ARG A 242 16.15 -0.98 23.23
C ARG A 242 14.76 -0.41 22.96
N ARG A 243 14.20 0.39 23.86
CA ARG A 243 12.90 1.07 23.64
C ARG A 243 12.99 2.03 22.48
N THR A 244 14.01 2.88 22.43
CA THR A 244 14.17 3.88 21.36
C THR A 244 14.41 3.24 19.99
N VAL A 245 15.25 2.20 19.92
CA VAL A 245 15.49 1.42 18.69
C VAL A 245 14.23 0.64 18.26
N GLY A 246 13.44 0.14 19.22
CA GLY A 246 12.15 -0.51 18.95
C GLY A 246 11.17 0.43 18.25
N VAL A 247 10.99 1.64 18.76
CA VAL A 247 10.14 2.67 18.14
C VAL A 247 10.62 3.04 16.72
N LEU A 248 11.95 3.12 16.50
CA LEU A 248 12.53 3.37 15.18
C LEU A 248 12.29 2.22 14.19
N ARG A 249 12.32 1.00 14.67
CA ARG A 249 12.09 -0.19 13.87
C ARG A 249 10.61 -0.32 13.49
N ASP A 250 9.70 -0.08 14.42
CA ASP A 250 8.26 -0.11 14.17
C ASP A 250 7.84 1.01 13.20
N ALA A 251 8.40 2.22 13.33
CA ALA A 251 8.21 3.31 12.37
C ALA A 251 8.88 3.05 11.00
N GLY A 252 9.88 2.16 10.93
CA GLY A 252 10.56 1.74 9.69
C GLY A 252 9.88 0.57 9.01
N ASP A 253 9.28 -0.34 9.75
CA ASP A 253 8.62 -1.54 9.26
C ASP A 253 7.31 -1.24 8.50
N GLU A 254 6.64 -0.10 8.73
CA GLU A 254 5.55 0.36 7.84
C GLU A 254 6.00 0.61 6.39
N ALA A 255 7.30 0.86 6.16
CA ALA A 255 7.86 0.97 4.81
C ALA A 255 8.46 -0.34 4.29
N ALA A 256 8.89 -1.25 5.18
CA ALA A 256 9.37 -2.59 4.86
C ALA A 256 8.22 -3.59 4.63
N ASP A 257 7.01 -3.27 5.05
CA ASP A 257 5.79 -4.07 4.82
C ASP A 257 5.38 -4.21 3.33
N ARG A 258 6.16 -3.64 2.41
CA ARG A 258 6.01 -3.83 0.96
C ARG A 258 6.85 -4.95 0.36
N ARG A 259 7.67 -5.66 1.14
CA ARG A 259 8.23 -6.96 0.74
C ARG A 259 7.36 -8.05 1.30
N PRO A 260 7.04 -9.11 0.54
CA PRO A 260 6.31 -10.24 1.07
C PRO A 260 7.13 -10.87 2.20
N VAL A 261 6.76 -10.54 3.43
CA VAL A 261 7.37 -11.09 4.64
C VAL A 261 6.65 -12.40 4.91
N GLY A 262 7.23 -13.50 4.42
CA GLY A 262 6.84 -14.86 4.75
C GLY A 262 5.40 -15.23 4.35
N ASP A 263 5.30 -16.30 3.61
CA ASP A 263 4.05 -17.02 3.35
C ASP A 263 3.99 -18.26 4.24
N LEU A 264 2.95 -19.07 4.08
CA LEU A 264 2.84 -20.35 4.81
C LEU A 264 3.97 -21.33 4.45
N ALA A 265 4.55 -21.22 3.24
CA ALA A 265 5.70 -22.04 2.82
C ALA A 265 6.96 -21.67 3.58
N GLY A 266 7.19 -20.37 3.84
CA GLY A 266 8.32 -19.89 4.64
C GLY A 266 8.31 -20.36 6.10
N ILE A 267 7.17 -20.82 6.65
CA ILE A 267 7.09 -21.40 7.99
C ILE A 267 7.92 -22.69 8.07
N ALA A 268 7.97 -23.49 6.99
CA ALA A 268 8.78 -24.69 6.96
C ALA A 268 10.29 -24.36 7.05
N GLU A 269 10.75 -23.39 6.25
CA GLU A 269 12.14 -22.93 6.31
C GLU A 269 12.50 -22.37 7.69
N LEU A 270 11.56 -21.65 8.32
CA LEU A 270 11.74 -21.09 9.65
C LEU A 270 11.89 -22.18 10.74
N THR A 271 11.09 -23.25 10.66
CA THR A 271 11.13 -24.38 11.59
C THR A 271 12.39 -25.23 11.40
N ASP A 272 12.80 -25.47 10.15
CA ASP A 272 14.02 -26.21 9.83
C ASP A 272 15.28 -25.44 10.28
N GLY A 273 15.31 -24.12 10.09
CA GLY A 273 16.41 -23.27 10.53
C GLY A 273 16.48 -23.07 12.05
N PHE A 274 15.42 -23.40 12.80
CA PHE A 274 15.40 -23.32 14.25
C PHE A 274 15.88 -24.61 14.95
N ALA A 275 15.70 -25.76 14.31
CA ALA A 275 16.07 -27.05 14.86
C ALA A 275 17.56 -27.11 15.26
N SER A 276 17.86 -27.73 16.40
CA SER A 276 19.22 -27.93 16.92
C SER A 276 19.37 -29.38 17.41
N PRO A 277 20.61 -29.85 17.70
CA PRO A 277 20.81 -31.19 18.23
C PRO A 277 20.08 -31.48 19.56
N VAL A 278 19.72 -30.41 20.29
CA VAL A 278 19.06 -30.51 21.62
C VAL A 278 17.57 -30.26 21.52
N GLN A 279 17.12 -29.45 20.54
CA GLN A 279 15.73 -29.02 20.34
C GLN A 279 15.18 -29.55 19.05
N ARG A 280 14.19 -30.46 19.11
CA ARG A 280 13.47 -30.96 17.94
C ARG A 280 12.27 -30.08 17.66
N VAL A 281 12.21 -29.53 16.44
CA VAL A 281 11.02 -28.81 15.97
C VAL A 281 10.24 -29.70 15.01
N THR A 282 8.93 -29.78 15.19
CA THR A 282 8.05 -30.56 14.33
C THR A 282 6.97 -29.64 13.75
N LEU A 283 6.97 -29.47 12.43
CA LEU A 283 5.89 -28.76 11.73
C LEU A 283 4.81 -29.77 11.32
N ARG A 284 3.57 -29.54 11.77
CA ARG A 284 2.38 -30.29 11.32
C ARG A 284 1.43 -29.36 10.59
N ARG A 285 1.32 -29.53 9.29
CA ARG A 285 0.35 -28.82 8.47
C ARG A 285 -0.73 -29.80 8.02
N GLU A 286 -1.99 -29.50 8.33
CA GLU A 286 -3.13 -30.26 7.84
C GLU A 286 -3.33 -30.00 6.35
N SER A 287 -3.74 -31.03 5.59
CA SER A 287 -3.99 -30.94 4.15
C SER A 287 -5.14 -29.99 3.78
N ALA A 288 -6.01 -29.67 4.73
CA ALA A 288 -7.10 -28.74 4.57
C ALA A 288 -6.64 -27.25 4.56
N VAL A 289 -5.42 -26.95 5.04
CA VAL A 289 -4.90 -25.57 5.06
C VAL A 289 -4.55 -25.12 3.64
N SER A 290 -5.35 -24.19 3.11
CA SER A 290 -5.22 -23.66 1.77
C SER A 290 -4.07 -22.65 1.66
N ASP A 291 -3.32 -22.67 0.54
CA ASP A 291 -2.35 -21.64 0.19
C ASP A 291 -3.02 -20.38 -0.43
N ALA A 292 -4.33 -20.46 -0.72
CA ALA A 292 -5.11 -19.35 -1.28
C ALA A 292 -5.65 -18.38 -0.22
N LEU A 293 -5.11 -18.40 1.01
CA LEU A 293 -5.47 -17.44 2.05
C LEU A 293 -5.01 -16.03 1.69
N PRO A 294 -5.70 -14.98 2.19
CA PRO A 294 -5.24 -13.60 2.02
C PRO A 294 -3.79 -13.42 2.47
N HIS A 295 -3.01 -12.64 1.71
CA HIS A 295 -1.58 -12.48 1.97
C HIS A 295 -1.30 -11.91 3.38
N GLU A 296 -2.17 -11.02 3.86
CA GLU A 296 -2.09 -10.45 5.21
C GLU A 296 -2.22 -11.52 6.30
N VAL A 297 -3.09 -12.51 6.09
CA VAL A 297 -3.29 -13.64 7.02
C VAL A 297 -2.06 -14.54 7.02
N GLN A 298 -1.51 -14.86 5.83
CA GLN A 298 -0.30 -15.67 5.73
C GLN A 298 0.90 -15.00 6.40
N ALA A 299 1.10 -13.70 6.16
CA ALA A 299 2.16 -12.92 6.78
C ALA A 299 2.02 -12.82 8.30
N ALA A 300 0.79 -12.66 8.81
CA ALA A 300 0.53 -12.65 10.25
C ALA A 300 0.79 -14.03 10.88
N ALA A 301 0.38 -15.12 10.24
CA ALA A 301 0.66 -16.48 10.66
C ALA A 301 2.17 -16.75 10.74
N PHE A 302 2.94 -16.35 9.73
CA PHE A 302 4.40 -16.45 9.74
C PHE A 302 5.02 -15.70 10.93
N ARG A 303 4.56 -14.46 11.20
CA ARG A 303 5.05 -13.66 12.33
C ARG A 303 4.71 -14.28 13.68
N VAL A 304 3.55 -14.89 13.84
CA VAL A 304 3.18 -15.62 15.07
C VAL A 304 4.19 -16.74 15.33
N VAL A 305 4.51 -17.55 14.32
CA VAL A 305 5.49 -18.64 14.46
C VAL A 305 6.88 -18.09 14.76
N GLN A 306 7.32 -17.07 14.05
CA GLN A 306 8.65 -16.44 14.24
C GLN A 306 8.83 -15.92 15.66
N GLU A 307 7.86 -15.17 16.19
CA GLU A 307 7.93 -14.61 17.54
C GLU A 307 7.83 -15.70 18.61
N ALA A 308 6.96 -16.69 18.39
CA ALA A 308 6.82 -17.82 19.32
C ALA A 308 8.13 -18.63 19.43
N LEU A 309 8.78 -18.95 18.29
CA LEU A 309 10.08 -19.63 18.28
C LEU A 309 11.17 -18.78 18.95
N THR A 310 11.16 -17.45 18.73
CA THR A 310 12.07 -16.53 19.40
C THR A 310 11.87 -16.54 20.92
N ASN A 311 10.61 -16.63 21.37
CA ASN A 311 10.26 -16.73 22.78
C ASN A 311 10.71 -18.06 23.39
N VAL A 312 10.58 -19.18 22.68
CA VAL A 312 11.14 -20.48 23.13
C VAL A 312 12.64 -20.37 23.33
N ARG A 313 13.39 -19.78 22.39
CA ARG A 313 14.84 -19.58 22.53
C ARG A 313 15.23 -18.75 23.75
N ARG A 314 14.38 -17.77 24.11
CA ARG A 314 14.64 -16.85 25.23
C ARG A 314 14.21 -17.41 26.60
N HIS A 315 13.06 -18.09 26.63
CA HIS A 315 12.35 -18.39 27.85
C HIS A 315 12.22 -19.89 28.16
N ALA A 316 12.45 -20.74 27.17
CA ALA A 316 12.33 -22.19 27.26
C ALA A 316 13.59 -22.86 26.65
N ALA A 317 14.79 -22.42 27.07
CA ALA A 317 16.04 -22.98 26.56
C ALA A 317 16.23 -24.47 26.91
N ASP A 318 15.49 -24.96 27.92
CA ASP A 318 15.40 -26.36 28.36
C ASP A 318 14.40 -27.20 27.59
N ALA A 319 13.62 -26.59 26.69
CA ALA A 319 12.66 -27.31 25.84
C ALA A 319 13.41 -28.30 24.92
N THR A 320 12.88 -29.51 24.83
CA THR A 320 13.40 -30.57 23.97
C THR A 320 12.53 -30.81 22.74
N CYS A 321 11.23 -30.52 22.84
CA CYS A 321 10.25 -30.71 21.78
C CYS A 321 9.41 -29.44 21.57
N ILE A 322 9.41 -28.95 20.33
CA ILE A 322 8.64 -27.79 19.92
C ILE A 322 7.73 -28.24 18.78
N GLU A 323 6.44 -28.01 18.92
CA GLU A 323 5.47 -28.39 17.91
C GLU A 323 4.79 -27.15 17.31
N VAL A 324 4.92 -26.99 16.00
CA VAL A 324 4.23 -25.97 15.21
C VAL A 324 3.09 -26.64 14.45
N ARG A 325 1.86 -26.20 14.65
CA ARG A 325 0.68 -26.75 13.97
C ARG A 325 -0.03 -25.67 13.16
N LEU A 326 -0.42 -26.04 11.95
CA LEU A 326 -1.31 -25.26 11.07
C LEU A 326 -2.54 -26.11 10.78
N ARG A 327 -3.72 -25.62 11.19
CA ARG A 327 -4.99 -26.33 11.03
C ARG A 327 -6.02 -25.44 10.36
N ASP A 328 -6.95 -26.07 9.65
CA ASP A 328 -8.20 -25.43 9.21
C ASP A 328 -9.31 -25.88 10.17
N ASP A 329 -9.83 -24.96 10.97
CA ASP A 329 -10.94 -25.21 11.87
C ASP A 329 -12.16 -24.40 11.40
N ALA A 330 -13.10 -25.09 10.77
CA ALA A 330 -14.36 -24.53 10.27
C ALA A 330 -14.19 -23.30 9.36
N GLY A 331 -13.15 -23.28 8.52
CA GLY A 331 -12.84 -22.18 7.62
C GLY A 331 -12.07 -21.05 8.31
N CYS A 332 -11.42 -21.32 9.43
CA CYS A 332 -10.47 -20.44 10.10
C CYS A 332 -9.09 -21.08 10.11
N LEU A 333 -8.04 -20.29 9.78
CA LEU A 333 -6.68 -20.75 9.97
C LEU A 333 -6.31 -20.67 11.45
N GLU A 334 -6.02 -21.81 12.05
CA GLU A 334 -5.42 -21.90 13.38
C GLU A 334 -3.93 -22.16 13.26
N VAL A 335 -3.13 -21.35 13.94
CA VAL A 335 -1.67 -21.47 14.06
C VAL A 335 -1.34 -21.64 15.53
N SER A 336 -0.69 -22.75 15.92
CA SER A 336 -0.22 -22.94 17.29
C SER A 336 1.25 -23.33 17.32
N VAL A 337 1.97 -22.80 18.31
CA VAL A 337 3.35 -23.15 18.63
C VAL A 337 3.39 -23.52 20.10
N ALA A 338 3.81 -24.74 20.39
CA ALA A 338 3.86 -25.28 21.74
C ALA A 338 5.24 -25.87 22.04
N ASP A 339 5.76 -25.62 23.22
CA ASP A 339 7.00 -26.20 23.73
C ASP A 339 6.74 -27.04 25.01
N ASP A 340 7.72 -27.84 25.41
CA ASP A 340 7.74 -28.67 26.64
C ASP A 340 8.66 -28.13 27.73
N GLY A 341 9.15 -26.87 27.59
CA GLY A 341 10.08 -26.26 28.53
C GLY A 341 9.46 -25.96 29.90
N ARG A 342 10.26 -26.03 30.93
CA ARG A 342 9.86 -25.73 32.33
C ARG A 342 10.14 -24.28 32.73
N GLY A 343 10.59 -23.43 31.76
CA GLY A 343 10.83 -22.03 32.00
C GLY A 343 12.17 -21.67 32.60
N GLY A 344 13.21 -22.41 32.28
CA GLY A 344 14.57 -22.08 32.63
C GLY A 344 15.18 -21.03 31.72
N THR A 345 15.38 -19.80 32.20
CA THR A 345 16.14 -18.79 31.44
C THR A 345 17.62 -18.94 31.69
N GLN A 346 18.42 -19.16 30.66
CA GLN A 346 19.89 -19.06 30.73
C GLN A 346 20.37 -17.59 30.68
N LEU A 347 19.47 -16.62 30.57
CA LEU A 347 19.79 -15.20 30.47
C LEU A 347 19.64 -14.52 31.83
N PRO A 348 20.61 -13.66 32.24
CA PRO A 348 20.48 -12.84 33.43
C PRO A 348 19.18 -12.04 33.46
N ALA A 349 18.62 -11.77 34.65
CA ALA A 349 17.36 -11.03 34.83
C ALA A 349 17.31 -9.69 34.09
N ALA A 350 18.46 -9.05 33.83
CA ALA A 350 18.63 -7.85 33.02
C ALA A 350 18.31 -8.03 31.53
N ALA A 351 18.28 -9.25 31.02
CA ALA A 351 17.97 -9.58 29.63
C ALA A 351 16.47 -9.88 29.38
N HIS A 352 15.64 -9.87 30.42
CA HIS A 352 14.18 -10.02 30.34
C HIS A 352 13.55 -8.74 29.78
N GLY A 353 13.87 -8.40 28.53
CA GLY A 353 13.29 -7.28 27.83
C GLY A 353 11.85 -7.55 27.43
N GLY A 354 10.95 -6.89 28.13
CA GLY A 354 9.58 -6.47 27.83
C GLY A 354 8.70 -7.36 26.97
N GLY A 355 7.55 -7.78 27.54
CA GLY A 355 6.46 -8.50 26.90
C GLY A 355 5.75 -7.78 25.72
N PHE A 356 6.47 -6.93 24.98
CA PHE A 356 5.92 -6.17 23.85
C PHE A 356 5.73 -7.02 22.59
N GLY A 357 6.47 -8.10 22.40
CA GLY A 357 6.33 -8.97 21.22
C GLY A 357 4.93 -9.59 21.09
N LEU A 358 4.41 -10.17 22.19
CA LEU A 358 3.06 -10.76 22.23
C LEU A 358 1.95 -9.69 22.17
N VAL A 359 2.19 -8.48 22.68
CA VAL A 359 1.23 -7.36 22.62
C VAL A 359 1.07 -6.91 21.17
N GLY A 360 2.15 -6.64 20.46
CA GLY A 360 2.10 -6.25 19.04
C GLY A 360 1.55 -7.34 18.14
N LEU A 361 1.81 -8.64 18.44
CA LEU A 361 1.18 -9.75 17.75
C LEU A 361 -0.34 -9.79 17.98
N LYS A 362 -0.79 -9.58 19.22
CA LYS A 362 -2.21 -9.56 19.58
C LYS A 362 -2.96 -8.46 18.82
N GLU A 363 -2.39 -7.26 18.74
CA GLU A 363 -2.96 -6.15 17.99
C GLU A 363 -3.09 -6.48 16.49
N ARG A 364 -2.05 -7.04 15.88
CA ARG A 364 -2.05 -7.45 14.46
C ARG A 364 -3.06 -8.55 14.16
N VAL A 365 -3.12 -9.59 14.99
CA VAL A 365 -4.11 -10.68 14.85
C VAL A 365 -5.53 -10.15 14.99
N THR A 366 -5.76 -9.26 15.97
CA THR A 366 -7.08 -8.63 16.19
C THR A 366 -7.47 -7.71 15.03
N ALA A 367 -6.53 -6.98 14.42
CA ALA A 367 -6.78 -6.14 13.26
C ALA A 367 -7.26 -6.94 12.02
N LEU A 368 -6.89 -8.22 11.94
CA LEU A 368 -7.36 -9.17 10.91
C LEU A 368 -8.64 -9.93 11.32
N GLY A 369 -9.28 -9.52 12.42
CA GLY A 369 -10.48 -10.15 12.94
C GLY A 369 -10.23 -11.49 13.65
N GLY A 370 -8.96 -11.78 13.95
CA GLY A 370 -8.53 -13.00 14.64
C GLY A 370 -8.41 -12.84 16.16
N GLU A 371 -8.08 -13.94 16.84
CA GLU A 371 -7.81 -13.98 18.27
C GLU A 371 -6.44 -14.61 18.53
N LEU A 372 -5.65 -14.03 19.46
CA LEU A 372 -4.37 -14.58 19.90
C LEU A 372 -4.43 -14.86 21.41
N ARG A 373 -4.07 -16.09 21.78
CA ARG A 373 -3.91 -16.54 23.16
C ARG A 373 -2.50 -17.07 23.37
N ALA A 374 -1.90 -16.76 24.53
CA ALA A 374 -0.62 -17.27 24.94
C ALA A 374 -0.68 -17.60 26.43
N GLY A 375 -0.20 -18.77 26.82
CA GLY A 375 -0.27 -19.23 28.20
C GLY A 375 0.42 -20.56 28.44
N PRO A 376 0.54 -20.96 29.74
CA PRO A 376 1.06 -22.26 30.12
C PRO A 376 0.14 -23.39 29.65
N ARG A 377 0.73 -24.54 29.29
CA ARG A 377 0.01 -25.77 28.95
C ARG A 377 -0.26 -26.60 30.20
N ASP A 378 -1.30 -27.45 30.11
CA ASP A 378 -1.56 -28.46 31.13
C ASP A 378 -0.38 -29.47 31.19
N GLY A 379 0.31 -29.49 32.31
CA GLY A 379 1.44 -30.38 32.61
C GLY A 379 2.80 -29.71 32.52
N ALA A 380 3.30 -29.30 31.43
CA ALA A 380 4.55 -28.54 31.22
C ALA A 380 4.58 -27.83 29.86
N GLY A 381 5.23 -26.67 29.80
CA GLY A 381 5.46 -25.93 28.59
C GLY A 381 4.56 -24.71 28.41
N TRP A 382 4.74 -24.05 27.29
CA TRP A 382 4.01 -22.83 26.91
C TRP A 382 3.38 -23.02 25.53
N GLU A 383 2.25 -22.40 25.30
CA GLU A 383 1.60 -22.39 23.99
C GLU A 383 1.22 -20.97 23.56
N VAL A 384 1.50 -20.67 22.31
CA VAL A 384 0.97 -19.49 21.60
C VAL A 384 0.04 -20.00 20.51
N ARG A 385 -1.22 -19.56 20.53
CA ARG A 385 -2.26 -19.97 19.58
C ARG A 385 -2.91 -18.72 18.97
N ALA A 386 -2.96 -18.66 17.66
CA ALA A 386 -3.65 -17.63 16.90
C ALA A 386 -4.69 -18.25 15.97
N VAL A 387 -5.86 -17.63 15.90
CA VAL A 387 -6.95 -18.04 15.00
C VAL A 387 -7.28 -16.88 14.10
N PHE A 388 -7.28 -17.10 12.79
CA PHE A 388 -7.61 -16.11 11.77
C PHE A 388 -8.84 -16.55 11.00
N PRO A 389 -9.87 -15.68 10.84
CA PRO A 389 -10.98 -16.00 9.95
C PRO A 389 -10.45 -16.07 8.51
N ALA A 390 -10.60 -17.23 7.85
CA ALA A 390 -10.35 -17.32 6.42
C ALA A 390 -11.49 -16.58 5.73
N GLY A 391 -11.25 -15.31 5.38
CA GLY A 391 -12.23 -14.48 4.71
C GLY A 391 -12.75 -15.21 3.46
N ARG A 392 -14.02 -15.52 3.44
CA ARG A 392 -14.68 -15.91 2.20
C ARG A 392 -14.59 -14.71 1.27
N SER A 393 -13.79 -14.84 0.20
CA SER A 393 -13.72 -13.93 -0.94
C SER A 393 -15.06 -13.80 -1.66
#